data_2ad253811401a74587e1c488b3e71d63
#
_entry.id   2ad253811401a74587e1c488b3e71d63
#
_cell.length_a   1.000
_cell.length_b   1.000
_cell.length_c   1.000
_cell.angle_alpha   90.00
_cell.angle_beta   90.00
_cell.angle_gamma   90.00
#
_symmetry.space_group_name_H-M   'P 1'
#
loop_
_entity.id
_entity.type
_entity.pdbx_description
1 polymer ?
#
loop_
_entity_poly.entity_id
_entity_poly.type
_entity_poly.pdbx_seq_one_letter_code
_entity_poly.pdbx_strand_id
1 'polypeptide(L)'
;MTEAELIKCLSERFYSDFADTVARRVRDAGAVGLLYEVVTSRCEGLPRAVGHKVAFRGAYVLEKIYFDAPDSFMPYAGLFCRTDFPACADPSARRHFAKVMADLLGRFTPEVRDLERIAEAAARW
;
A
#
# COMPACT_ATOMS: atom_id res chain seq x y z
N MET A 1 -11.76 6.70 -11.93
CA MET A 1 -10.29 6.93 -11.89
C MET A 1 -9.60 5.82 -12.64
N THR A 2 -8.74 6.15 -13.58
CA THR A 2 -7.95 5.20 -14.34
C THR A 2 -6.59 4.97 -13.67
N GLU A 3 -5.91 3.89 -14.07
CA GLU A 3 -4.53 3.63 -13.61
C GLU A 3 -3.60 4.79 -13.95
N ALA A 4 -3.69 5.33 -15.16
CA ALA A 4 -2.87 6.47 -15.57
C ALA A 4 -3.13 7.72 -14.73
N GLU A 5 -4.38 8.01 -14.41
CA GLU A 5 -4.75 9.13 -13.53
C GLU A 5 -4.19 8.93 -12.12
N LEU A 6 -4.27 7.71 -11.59
CA LEU A 6 -3.75 7.40 -10.26
C LEU A 6 -2.22 7.52 -10.21
N ILE A 7 -1.53 6.97 -11.18
CA ILE A 7 -0.06 7.09 -11.28
C ILE A 7 0.35 8.55 -11.35
N LYS A 8 -0.38 9.35 -12.14
CA LYS A 8 -0.14 10.79 -12.24
C LYS A 8 -0.32 11.47 -10.88
N CYS A 9 -1.40 11.19 -10.16
CA CYS A 9 -1.63 11.74 -8.82
C CYS A 9 -0.49 11.41 -7.85
N LEU A 10 0.01 10.18 -7.90
CA LEU A 10 1.06 9.71 -7.00
C LEU A 10 2.45 10.24 -7.37
N SER A 11 2.68 10.59 -8.63
CA SER A 11 3.99 11.03 -9.12
C SER A 11 4.13 12.54 -9.29
N GLU A 12 3.05 13.30 -9.13
CA GLU A 12 3.06 14.76 -9.22
C GLU A 12 3.75 15.41 -8.03
N ARG A 13 3.81 16.74 -8.05
CA ARG A 13 4.44 17.54 -7.00
C ARG A 13 3.84 17.24 -5.62
N PHE A 14 4.69 16.95 -4.66
CA PHE A 14 4.27 16.70 -3.28
C PHE A 14 3.80 18.01 -2.61
N TYR A 15 2.77 17.92 -1.78
CA TYR A 15 2.23 19.04 -0.99
C TYR A 15 1.82 18.54 0.41
N SER A 16 1.60 19.47 1.35
CA SER A 16 1.52 19.15 2.78
C SER A 16 0.41 18.17 3.18
N ASP A 17 -0.77 18.24 2.54
CA ASP A 17 -1.90 17.36 2.81
C ASP A 17 -2.12 16.32 1.70
N PHE A 18 -1.05 15.96 1.01
CA PHE A 18 -1.07 15.05 -0.14
C PHE A 18 -1.79 13.74 0.19
N ALA A 19 -1.39 13.06 1.27
CA ALA A 19 -1.92 11.72 1.57
C ALA A 19 -3.41 11.77 1.89
N ASP A 20 -3.86 12.75 2.65
CA ASP A 20 -5.28 12.92 2.98
C ASP A 20 -6.11 13.24 1.74
N THR A 21 -5.61 14.13 0.89
CA THR A 21 -6.31 14.57 -0.32
C THR A 21 -6.44 13.41 -1.32
N VAL A 22 -5.35 12.71 -1.59
CA VAL A 22 -5.36 11.59 -2.54
C VAL A 22 -6.18 10.42 -2.00
N ALA A 23 -6.08 10.12 -0.70
CA ALA A 23 -6.87 9.08 -0.06
C ALA A 23 -8.37 9.34 -0.24
N ARG A 24 -8.81 10.59 -0.04
CA ARG A 24 -10.21 10.96 -0.23
C ARG A 24 -10.64 10.78 -1.69
N ARG A 25 -9.83 11.25 -2.65
CA ARG A 25 -10.12 11.08 -4.07
C ARG A 25 -10.24 9.62 -4.47
N VAL A 26 -9.33 8.78 -4.00
CA VAL A 26 -9.34 7.34 -4.26
C VAL A 26 -10.61 6.68 -3.69
N ARG A 27 -10.96 7.01 -2.46
CA ARG A 27 -12.17 6.47 -1.82
C ARG A 27 -13.43 6.93 -2.53
N ASP A 28 -13.54 8.22 -2.84
CA ASP A 28 -14.71 8.78 -3.51
C ASP A 28 -14.90 8.20 -4.92
N ALA A 29 -13.80 7.84 -5.59
CA ALA A 29 -13.84 7.22 -6.90
C ALA A 29 -14.08 5.69 -6.85
N GLY A 30 -14.15 5.09 -5.65
CA GLY A 30 -14.25 3.64 -5.50
C GLY A 30 -13.01 2.92 -6.01
N ALA A 31 -11.83 3.54 -5.91
CA ALA A 31 -10.61 3.08 -6.54
C ALA A 31 -9.58 2.48 -5.55
N VAL A 32 -10.03 2.04 -4.38
CA VAL A 32 -9.13 1.42 -3.37
C VAL A 32 -8.44 0.18 -3.95
N GLY A 33 -9.17 -0.67 -4.66
CA GLY A 33 -8.60 -1.85 -5.31
C GLY A 33 -7.57 -1.50 -6.37
N LEU A 34 -7.82 -0.46 -7.15
CA LEU A 34 -6.89 0.03 -8.14
C LEU A 34 -5.60 0.55 -7.48
N LEU A 35 -5.74 1.32 -6.39
CA LEU A 35 -4.59 1.79 -5.62
C LEU A 35 -3.77 0.61 -5.09
N TYR A 36 -4.45 -0.38 -4.51
CA TYR A 36 -3.78 -1.56 -3.99
C TYR A 36 -2.96 -2.26 -5.08
N GLU A 37 -3.56 -2.49 -6.26
CA GLU A 37 -2.86 -3.10 -7.38
C GLU A 37 -1.64 -2.29 -7.84
N VAL A 38 -1.82 -0.98 -8.02
CA VAL A 38 -0.74 -0.11 -8.49
C VAL A 38 0.42 -0.09 -7.50
N VAL A 39 0.14 -0.01 -6.21
CA VAL A 39 1.17 0.04 -5.16
C VAL A 39 1.91 -1.30 -5.04
N THR A 40 1.21 -2.42 -5.21
CA THR A 40 1.77 -3.77 -5.02
C THR A 40 2.30 -4.42 -6.29
N SER A 41 2.06 -3.83 -7.47
CA SER A 41 2.53 -4.35 -8.76
C SER A 41 4.06 -4.23 -8.96
N ARG A 42 4.78 -3.68 -7.98
CA ARG A 42 6.21 -3.38 -8.05
C ARG A 42 6.57 -2.36 -9.13
N CYS A 43 5.56 -1.65 -9.64
CA CYS A 43 5.71 -0.59 -10.63
C CYS A 43 6.45 -1.04 -11.90
N GLU A 44 6.18 -2.27 -12.33
CA GLU A 44 6.75 -2.82 -13.57
C GLU A 44 6.37 -1.93 -14.77
N GLY A 45 7.32 -1.71 -15.65
CA GLY A 45 7.12 -0.88 -16.84
C GLY A 45 7.20 0.63 -16.60
N LEU A 46 7.35 1.10 -15.37
CA LEU A 46 7.53 2.52 -15.08
C LEU A 46 9.03 2.90 -15.01
N PRO A 47 9.39 4.14 -15.40
CA PRO A 47 10.74 4.63 -15.12
C PRO A 47 11.04 4.53 -13.62
N ARG A 48 12.30 4.22 -13.28
CA ARG A 48 12.70 3.96 -11.90
C ARG A 48 12.30 5.05 -10.91
N ALA A 49 12.50 6.31 -11.29
CA ALA A 49 12.16 7.44 -10.42
C ALA A 49 10.65 7.55 -10.18
N VAL A 50 9.84 7.31 -11.22
CA VAL A 50 8.39 7.31 -11.13
C VAL A 50 7.91 6.11 -10.31
N GLY A 51 8.47 4.94 -10.55
CA GLY A 51 8.16 3.71 -9.82
C GLY A 51 8.39 3.86 -8.32
N HIS A 52 9.50 4.47 -7.91
CA HIS A 52 9.78 4.73 -6.49
C HIS A 52 8.74 5.67 -5.88
N LYS A 53 8.40 6.75 -6.56
CA LYS A 53 7.37 7.69 -6.08
C LYS A 53 6.01 7.01 -5.91
N VAL A 54 5.62 6.20 -6.90
CA VAL A 54 4.36 5.47 -6.86
C VAL A 54 4.34 4.48 -5.71
N ALA A 55 5.40 3.71 -5.53
CA ALA A 55 5.50 2.73 -4.45
C ALA A 55 5.44 3.40 -3.07
N PHE A 56 6.26 4.40 -2.85
CA PHE A 56 6.36 5.11 -1.57
C PHE A 56 5.09 5.90 -1.25
N ARG A 57 4.70 6.79 -2.16
CA ARG A 57 3.53 7.66 -1.94
C ARG A 57 2.24 6.86 -1.94
N GLY A 58 2.16 5.84 -2.79
CA GLY A 58 1.02 4.94 -2.83
C GLY A 58 0.86 4.16 -1.52
N ALA A 59 1.95 3.68 -0.95
CA ALA A 59 1.93 3.00 0.35
C ALA A 59 1.47 3.95 1.47
N TYR A 60 1.89 5.21 1.42
CA TYR A 60 1.45 6.22 2.37
C TYR A 60 -0.07 6.47 2.25
N VAL A 61 -0.57 6.63 1.03
CA VAL A 61 -2.01 6.82 0.79
C VAL A 61 -2.80 5.58 1.25
N LEU A 62 -2.29 4.39 0.97
CA LEU A 62 -2.92 3.13 1.38
C LEU A 62 -2.98 3.02 2.92
N GLU A 63 -1.94 3.42 3.63
CA GLU A 63 -1.94 3.49 5.08
C GLU A 63 -3.03 4.42 5.59
N LYS A 64 -3.18 5.61 4.99
CA LYS A 64 -4.24 6.56 5.34
C LYS A 64 -5.63 5.96 5.17
N ILE A 65 -5.87 5.31 4.05
CA ILE A 65 -7.16 4.65 3.78
C ILE A 65 -7.41 3.55 4.80
N TYR A 66 -6.40 2.74 5.10
CA TYR A 66 -6.52 1.66 6.09
C TYR A 66 -6.96 2.18 7.45
N PHE A 67 -6.30 3.23 7.96
CA PHE A 67 -6.64 3.75 9.29
C PHE A 67 -7.95 4.55 9.31
N ASP A 68 -8.32 5.21 8.22
CA ASP A 68 -9.59 5.93 8.13
C ASP A 68 -10.79 5.00 7.92
N ALA A 69 -10.60 3.92 7.16
CA ALA A 69 -11.65 2.97 6.82
C ALA A 69 -11.10 1.55 6.69
N PRO A 70 -10.77 0.88 7.81
CA PRO A 70 -10.17 -0.46 7.79
C PRO A 70 -10.93 -1.49 6.95
N ASP A 71 -12.26 -1.40 6.94
CA ASP A 71 -13.09 -2.34 6.19
C ASP A 71 -12.84 -2.28 4.69
N SER A 72 -12.40 -1.13 4.17
CA SER A 72 -12.08 -0.98 2.74
C SER A 72 -10.82 -1.74 2.35
N PHE A 73 -9.95 -2.05 3.29
CA PHE A 73 -8.72 -2.80 3.09
C PHE A 73 -8.91 -4.31 3.29
N MET A 74 -9.88 -4.74 4.08
CA MET A 74 -10.06 -6.16 4.46
C MET A 74 -10.15 -7.12 3.26
N PRO A 75 -10.74 -6.76 2.11
CA PRO A 75 -10.72 -7.64 0.95
C PRO A 75 -9.31 -8.02 0.48
N TYR A 76 -8.30 -7.22 0.80
CA TYR A 76 -6.91 -7.43 0.38
C TYR A 76 -6.04 -8.00 1.49
N ALA A 77 -6.57 -8.13 2.72
CA ALA A 77 -5.78 -8.53 3.89
C ALA A 77 -5.07 -9.87 3.72
N GLY A 78 -5.74 -10.87 3.17
CA GLY A 78 -5.15 -12.19 2.93
C GLY A 78 -3.99 -12.12 1.94
N LEU A 79 -4.18 -11.44 0.83
CA LEU A 79 -3.15 -11.27 -0.20
C LEU A 79 -1.97 -10.42 0.32
N PHE A 80 -2.27 -9.39 1.08
CA PHE A 80 -1.25 -8.55 1.69
C PHE A 80 -0.34 -9.36 2.62
N CYS A 81 -0.92 -10.15 3.50
CA CYS A 81 -0.17 -10.99 4.44
C CYS A 81 0.65 -12.06 3.73
N ARG A 82 0.07 -12.71 2.72
CA ARG A 82 0.70 -13.85 2.05
C ARG A 82 1.78 -13.44 1.06
N THR A 83 1.55 -12.39 0.30
CA THR A 83 2.36 -12.06 -0.86
C THR A 83 2.96 -10.66 -0.80
N ASP A 84 2.13 -9.64 -0.69
CA ASP A 84 2.57 -8.27 -0.99
C ASP A 84 3.40 -7.64 0.12
N PHE A 85 3.12 -7.94 1.37
CA PHE A 85 3.95 -7.48 2.47
C PHE A 85 5.36 -8.10 2.42
N PRO A 86 5.51 -9.44 2.36
CA PRO A 86 6.85 -10.02 2.28
C PRO A 86 7.64 -9.62 1.05
N ALA A 87 6.96 -9.32 -0.07
CA ALA A 87 7.60 -8.96 -1.33
C ALA A 87 7.97 -7.49 -1.45
N CYS A 88 7.58 -6.65 -0.51
CA CYS A 88 7.84 -5.21 -0.59
C CYS A 88 9.33 -4.92 -0.59
N ALA A 89 9.83 -4.32 -1.67
CA ALA A 89 11.25 -4.04 -1.86
C ALA A 89 11.63 -2.59 -1.56
N ASP A 90 10.69 -1.65 -1.64
CA ASP A 90 10.97 -0.23 -1.44
C ASP A 90 11.07 0.08 0.07
N PRO A 91 12.23 0.57 0.57
CA PRO A 91 12.39 0.83 2.00
C PRO A 91 11.42 1.87 2.56
N SER A 92 11.05 2.87 1.76
CA SER A 92 10.09 3.90 2.18
C SER A 92 8.67 3.34 2.26
N ALA A 93 8.30 2.49 1.30
CA ALA A 93 7.00 1.79 1.32
C ALA A 93 6.91 0.81 2.51
N ARG A 94 8.00 0.12 2.83
CA ARG A 94 8.07 -0.83 3.96
C ARG A 94 7.64 -0.19 5.27
N ARG A 95 8.01 1.05 5.52
CA ARG A 95 7.65 1.77 6.74
C ARG A 95 6.13 1.90 6.87
N HIS A 96 5.45 2.23 5.78
CA HIS A 96 3.99 2.36 5.76
C HIS A 96 3.31 0.99 5.86
N PHE A 97 3.82 0.00 5.16
CA PHE A 97 3.30 -1.36 5.22
C PHE A 97 3.46 -1.97 6.62
N ALA A 98 4.56 -1.70 7.30
CA ALA A 98 4.78 -2.18 8.67
C ALA A 98 3.75 -1.61 9.64
N LYS A 99 3.38 -0.34 9.50
CA LYS A 99 2.33 0.27 10.34
C LYS A 99 0.97 -0.38 10.08
N VAL A 100 0.64 -0.63 8.83
CA VAL A 100 -0.61 -1.33 8.48
C VAL A 100 -0.60 -2.75 9.05
N MET A 101 0.49 -3.49 8.87
CA MET A 101 0.60 -4.87 9.35
C MET A 101 0.48 -4.95 10.87
N ALA A 102 1.12 -4.04 11.60
CA ALA A 102 1.08 -4.04 13.06
C ALA A 102 -0.37 -3.92 13.59
N ASP A 103 -1.19 -3.07 12.97
CA ASP A 103 -2.59 -2.95 13.35
C ASP A 103 -3.45 -4.09 12.79
N LEU A 104 -3.18 -4.50 11.56
CA LEU A 104 -3.95 -5.54 10.86
C LEU A 104 -3.94 -6.87 11.62
N LEU A 105 -2.83 -7.24 12.24
CA LEU A 105 -2.71 -8.49 13.00
C LEU A 105 -3.64 -8.54 14.22
N GLY A 106 -4.14 -7.40 14.68
CA GLY A 106 -5.17 -7.33 15.71
C GLY A 106 -6.59 -7.49 15.18
N ARG A 107 -6.79 -7.45 13.86
CA ARG A 107 -8.11 -7.49 13.21
C ARG A 107 -8.30 -8.68 12.27
N PHE A 108 -7.20 -9.25 11.79
CA PHE A 108 -7.17 -10.32 10.81
C PHE A 108 -6.18 -11.39 11.26
N THR A 109 -6.58 -12.67 11.17
CA THR A 109 -5.72 -13.78 11.57
C THR A 109 -5.18 -14.50 10.34
N PRO A 110 -3.91 -14.27 9.96
CA PRO A 110 -3.30 -15.00 8.85
C PRO A 110 -3.06 -16.47 9.20
N GLU A 111 -2.82 -17.31 8.19
CA GLU A 111 -2.35 -18.66 8.43
C GLU A 111 -0.98 -18.64 9.08
N VAL A 112 -0.64 -19.69 9.85
CA VAL A 112 0.64 -19.78 10.59
C VAL A 112 1.85 -19.60 9.67
N ARG A 113 1.84 -20.23 8.50
CA ARG A 113 2.94 -20.09 7.53
C ARG A 113 3.10 -18.66 7.01
N ASP A 114 2.00 -17.93 6.87
CA ASP A 114 2.04 -16.54 6.46
C ASP A 114 2.61 -15.66 7.58
N LEU A 115 2.26 -15.92 8.84
CA LEU A 115 2.85 -15.23 10.00
C LEU A 115 4.36 -15.44 10.07
N GLU A 116 4.84 -16.63 9.81
CA GLU A 116 6.28 -16.93 9.78
C GLU A 116 6.99 -16.11 8.70
N ARG A 117 6.41 -16.02 7.52
CA ARG A 117 6.96 -15.24 6.40
C ARG A 117 6.94 -13.74 6.68
N ILE A 118 5.89 -13.24 7.31
CA ILE A 118 5.79 -11.84 7.74
C ILE A 118 6.91 -11.53 8.73
N ALA A 119 7.12 -12.39 9.74
CA ALA A 119 8.14 -12.20 10.73
C ALA A 119 9.55 -12.22 10.11
N GLU A 120 9.82 -13.15 9.20
CA GLU A 120 11.08 -13.21 8.47
C GLU A 120 11.34 -11.95 7.64
N ALA A 121 10.34 -11.48 6.93
CA ALA A 121 10.45 -10.27 6.11
C ALA A 121 10.75 -9.05 6.98
N ALA A 122 9.99 -8.86 8.05
CA ALA A 122 10.16 -7.74 8.97
C ALA A 122 11.54 -7.74 9.64
N ALA A 123 12.06 -8.93 9.97
CA ALA A 123 13.40 -9.06 10.58
C ALA A 123 14.52 -8.66 9.61
N ARG A 124 14.31 -8.80 8.30
CA ARG A 124 15.29 -8.40 7.28
C ARG A 124 15.25 -6.92 6.93
N TRP A 125 14.20 -6.24 7.28
CA TRP A 125 13.96 -4.84 6.89
C TRP A 125 14.81 -3.84 7.68
#